data_c9a395e3249ed78e4cfae87ef7166951
#
_entry.id   c9a395e3249ed78e4cfae87ef7166951
#
_cell.length_a   1.000
_cell.length_b   1.000
_cell.length_c   1.000
_cell.angle_alpha   90.00
_cell.angle_beta   90.00
_cell.angle_gamma   90.00
#
_symmetry.space_group_name_H-M   'P 1'
#
loop_
_entity.id
_entity.type
_entity.pdbx_description
1 polymer ?
#
loop_
_entity_poly.entity_id
_entity_poly.type
_entity_poly.pdbx_seq_one_letter_code
_entity_poly.pdbx_strand_id
1 'polypeptide(L)'
;PQRNKKEAITRPYLMRRKDLYYLFYCFRGSDDFRDGTDSYKIGYAYSKNLTEWNRKDNIIFAGVKENWDANMMAYPSILSTGNKTYMFYNGNGFGKSGFGFAELIL
;
A
#
# COMPACT_ATOMS: atom_id res chain seq x y z
N PRO A 1 2.96 -11.34 -5.50
CA PRO A 1 1.90 -12.35 -5.45
C PRO A 1 0.56 -11.80 -5.92
N GLN A 2 0.34 -11.80 -7.23
CA GLN A 2 -0.94 -11.42 -7.80
C GLN A 2 -2.07 -12.32 -7.31
N ARG A 3 -3.24 -11.75 -7.07
CA ARG A 3 -4.44 -12.52 -6.73
C ARG A 3 -5.07 -13.17 -7.97
N ASN A 4 -4.94 -12.53 -9.11
CA ASN A 4 -5.45 -13.02 -10.38
C ASN A 4 -4.75 -12.31 -11.55
N LYS A 5 -5.05 -12.76 -12.78
CA LYS A 5 -4.39 -12.25 -13.98
C LYS A 5 -4.74 -10.80 -14.33
N LYS A 6 -5.84 -10.27 -13.79
CA LYS A 6 -6.28 -8.90 -14.07
C LYS A 6 -5.69 -7.88 -13.08
N GLU A 7 -5.03 -8.35 -12.05
CA GLU A 7 -4.42 -7.49 -11.06
C GLU A 7 -3.00 -7.12 -11.46
N ALA A 8 -2.67 -5.84 -11.36
CA ALA A 8 -1.29 -5.36 -11.46
C ALA A 8 -0.79 -5.00 -10.07
N ILE A 9 0.44 -5.40 -9.78
CA ILE A 9 1.14 -5.08 -8.53
C ILE A 9 2.43 -4.38 -8.90
N THR A 10 2.73 -3.27 -8.23
CA THR A 10 3.89 -2.46 -8.54
C THR A 10 4.40 -1.72 -7.30
N ARG A 11 5.57 -1.11 -7.44
CA ARG A 11 6.19 -0.28 -6.40
C ARG A 11 6.39 -1.01 -5.08
N PRO A 12 7.11 -2.12 -5.08
CA PRO A 12 7.38 -2.84 -3.84
C PRO A 12 8.32 -2.05 -2.93
N TYR A 13 8.02 -2.05 -1.65
CA TYR A 13 8.90 -1.52 -0.62
C TYR A 13 9.04 -2.60 0.46
N LEU A 14 10.24 -3.10 0.65
CA LEU A 14 10.52 -4.18 1.58
C LEU A 14 11.10 -3.63 2.88
N MET A 15 10.55 -4.09 3.98
CA MET A 15 11.01 -3.71 5.31
C MET A 15 11.10 -4.97 6.17
N ARG A 16 12.14 -5.06 6.99
CA ARG A 16 12.25 -6.09 8.01
C ARG A 16 12.01 -5.49 9.38
N ARG A 17 11.19 -6.16 10.18
CA ARG A 17 10.97 -5.79 11.57
C ARG A 17 10.84 -7.06 12.42
N LYS A 18 11.70 -7.17 13.44
CA LYS A 18 11.78 -8.40 14.25
C LYS A 18 12.07 -9.61 13.33
N ASP A 19 11.24 -10.62 13.39
CA ASP A 19 11.44 -11.84 12.62
C ASP A 19 10.62 -11.89 11.33
N LEU A 20 9.98 -10.79 10.96
CA LEU A 20 9.11 -10.74 9.80
C LEU A 20 9.60 -9.72 8.76
N TYR A 21 9.37 -10.07 7.50
CA TYR A 21 9.50 -9.15 6.39
C TYR A 21 8.12 -8.63 6.03
N TYR A 22 8.04 -7.32 5.80
CA TYR A 22 6.83 -6.65 5.34
C TYR A 22 7.07 -6.08 3.96
N LEU A 23 6.16 -6.36 3.04
CA LEU A 23 6.22 -5.86 1.68
C LEU A 23 5.01 -4.94 1.46
N PHE A 24 5.28 -3.67 1.24
CA PHE A 24 4.24 -2.70 0.89
C PHE A 24 4.28 -2.49 -0.62
N TYR A 25 3.12 -2.37 -1.24
CA TYR A 25 3.04 -2.27 -2.69
C TYR A 25 1.76 -1.55 -3.10
N CYS A 26 1.73 -1.14 -4.36
CA CYS A 26 0.51 -0.67 -5.00
C CYS A 26 -0.12 -1.82 -5.76
N PHE A 27 -1.45 -1.89 -5.76
CA PHE A 27 -2.17 -2.84 -6.59
C PHE A 27 -3.37 -2.16 -7.23
N ARG A 28 -3.78 -2.65 -8.38
CA ARG A 28 -4.94 -2.16 -9.11
C ARG A 28 -5.59 -3.30 -9.89
N GLY A 29 -6.88 -3.12 -10.19
CA GLY A 29 -7.55 -3.96 -11.19
C GLY A 29 -7.28 -3.47 -12.60
N SER A 30 -8.08 -3.95 -13.56
CA SER A 30 -7.93 -3.60 -14.96
C SER A 30 -9.08 -2.77 -15.51
N ASP A 31 -10.17 -2.64 -14.76
CA ASP A 31 -11.35 -1.89 -15.15
C ASP A 31 -11.32 -0.51 -14.52
N ASP A 32 -11.29 0.55 -15.34
CA ASP A 32 -11.30 1.93 -14.86
C ASP A 32 -10.23 2.21 -13.79
N PHE A 33 -9.02 1.73 -14.04
CA PHE A 33 -7.98 1.73 -13.03
C PHE A 33 -7.30 3.08 -12.81
N ARG A 34 -7.51 4.03 -13.71
CA ARG A 34 -6.84 5.35 -13.60
C ARG A 34 -7.52 6.26 -12.59
N ASP A 35 -8.83 6.36 -12.64
CA ASP A 35 -9.58 7.27 -11.77
C ASP A 35 -10.78 6.62 -11.08
N GLY A 36 -11.08 5.36 -11.40
CA GLY A 36 -12.30 4.69 -10.95
C GLY A 36 -12.08 3.70 -9.81
N THR A 37 -12.98 2.75 -9.75
CA THR A 37 -13.05 1.78 -8.65
C THR A 37 -11.87 0.83 -8.59
N ASP A 38 -11.22 0.57 -9.73
CA ASP A 38 -10.05 -0.29 -9.81
C ASP A 38 -8.72 0.49 -9.72
N SER A 39 -8.76 1.78 -9.36
CA SER A 39 -7.56 2.58 -9.25
C SER A 39 -6.65 2.08 -8.12
N TYR A 40 -5.42 2.55 -8.13
CA TYR A 40 -4.38 2.07 -7.21
C TYR A 40 -4.79 2.17 -5.75
N LYS A 41 -4.49 1.11 -5.04
CA LYS A 41 -4.56 1.03 -3.58
C LYS A 41 -3.21 0.58 -3.06
N ILE A 42 -2.96 0.80 -1.80
CA ILE A 42 -1.78 0.30 -1.13
C ILE A 42 -2.18 -0.91 -0.30
N GLY A 43 -1.41 -1.97 -0.46
CA GLY A 43 -1.57 -3.16 0.32
C GLY A 43 -0.26 -3.57 0.98
N TYR A 44 -0.32 -4.59 1.81
CA TYR A 44 0.88 -5.20 2.33
C TYR A 44 0.75 -6.70 2.48
N ALA A 45 1.90 -7.34 2.47
CA ALA A 45 2.03 -8.75 2.77
C ALA A 45 3.16 -8.94 3.77
N TYR A 46 3.13 -10.03 4.50
CA TYR A 46 4.23 -10.37 5.40
C TYR A 46 4.72 -11.77 5.10
N SER A 47 5.98 -12.01 5.46
CA SER A 47 6.64 -13.30 5.23
C SER A 47 7.74 -13.53 6.27
N LYS A 48 7.96 -14.79 6.58
CA LYS A 48 9.11 -15.21 7.40
C LYS A 48 10.34 -15.53 6.56
N ASN A 49 10.17 -15.84 5.28
CA ASN A 49 11.22 -16.44 4.45
C ASN A 49 11.37 -15.82 3.06
N LEU A 50 10.63 -14.76 2.74
CA LEU A 50 10.65 -14.06 1.44
C LEU A 50 10.09 -14.89 0.28
N THR A 51 9.65 -16.11 0.50
CA THR A 51 9.08 -16.96 -0.55
C THR A 51 7.57 -17.17 -0.40
N GLU A 52 7.10 -17.29 0.81
CA GLU A 52 5.69 -17.47 1.12
C GLU A 52 5.14 -16.17 1.73
N TRP A 53 4.15 -15.60 1.10
CA TRP A 53 3.60 -14.29 1.46
C TRP A 53 2.13 -14.37 1.84
N ASN A 54 1.77 -13.69 2.93
CA ASN A 54 0.40 -13.55 3.39
C ASN A 54 -0.04 -12.11 3.17
N ARG A 55 -0.98 -11.90 2.26
CA ARG A 55 -1.52 -10.57 1.96
C ARG A 55 -2.54 -10.15 3.01
N LYS A 56 -2.47 -8.89 3.41
CA LYS A 56 -3.38 -8.27 4.39
C LYS A 56 -3.78 -6.86 3.94
N ASP A 57 -4.18 -6.74 2.70
CA ASP A 57 -4.41 -5.44 2.05
C ASP A 57 -5.42 -4.55 2.77
N ASN A 58 -6.44 -5.15 3.38
CA ASN A 58 -7.56 -4.40 3.95
C ASN A 58 -7.26 -3.78 5.32
N ILE A 59 -6.13 -4.09 5.92
CA ILE A 59 -5.85 -3.68 7.30
C ILE A 59 -5.23 -2.29 7.38
N ILE A 60 -4.41 -1.93 6.42
CA ILE A 60 -3.63 -0.68 6.49
C ILE A 60 -4.54 0.54 6.57
N PHE A 61 -5.61 0.54 5.81
CA PHE A 61 -6.50 1.69 5.72
C PHE A 61 -7.94 1.31 6.08
N ALA A 62 -8.08 0.61 7.19
CA ALA A 62 -9.39 0.21 7.70
C ALA A 62 -10.17 1.37 8.34
N GLY A 63 -9.77 2.59 8.12
CA GLY A 63 -10.40 3.78 8.68
C GLY A 63 -11.02 4.66 7.61
N VAL A 64 -11.25 5.89 7.99
CA VAL A 64 -11.84 6.91 7.12
C VAL A 64 -10.78 7.43 6.17
N LYS A 65 -11.11 7.47 4.88
CA LYS A 65 -10.29 8.12 3.86
C LYS A 65 -10.74 9.56 3.68
N GLU A 66 -9.77 10.44 3.53
CA GLU A 66 -10.03 11.81 3.18
C GLU A 66 -10.39 11.94 1.70
N ASN A 67 -10.91 13.12 1.31
CA ASN A 67 -11.29 13.31 -0.10
C ASN A 67 -10.11 13.23 -1.06
N TRP A 68 -8.91 13.63 -0.63
CA TRP A 68 -7.72 13.66 -1.47
C TRP A 68 -7.16 12.28 -1.78
N ASP A 69 -7.51 11.26 -0.99
CA ASP A 69 -7.03 9.88 -1.17
C ASP A 69 -8.17 8.88 -1.29
N ALA A 70 -9.41 9.34 -1.48
CA ALA A 70 -10.58 8.47 -1.46
C ALA A 70 -10.60 7.47 -2.61
N ASN A 71 -10.11 7.87 -3.80
CA ASN A 71 -10.15 7.04 -5.00
C ASN A 71 -8.83 6.32 -5.26
N MET A 72 -7.71 6.91 -4.86
CA MET A 72 -6.40 6.34 -5.16
C MET A 72 -5.43 6.58 -4.01
N MET A 73 -4.64 5.55 -3.73
CA MET A 73 -3.49 5.61 -2.82
C MET A 73 -2.35 4.87 -3.52
N ALA A 74 -1.22 5.54 -3.68
CA ALA A 74 -0.13 4.99 -4.49
C ALA A 74 1.25 5.39 -3.95
N TYR A 75 2.25 4.65 -4.38
CA TYR A 75 3.67 4.93 -4.13
C TYR A 75 4.03 4.99 -2.65
N PRO A 76 3.91 3.86 -1.93
CA PRO A 76 4.27 3.83 -0.52
C PRO A 76 5.77 4.05 -0.31
N SER A 77 6.11 4.81 0.71
CA SER A 77 7.48 5.01 1.16
C SER A 77 7.50 4.95 2.68
N ILE A 78 8.40 4.18 3.25
CA ILE A 78 8.39 3.87 4.68
C ILE A 78 9.54 4.59 5.37
N LEU A 79 9.22 5.20 6.51
CA LEU A 79 10.21 5.82 7.38
C LEU A 79 10.00 5.29 8.81
N SER A 80 11.06 4.74 9.38
CA SER A 80 11.06 4.37 10.79
C SER A 80 11.93 5.35 11.57
N THR A 81 11.38 5.89 12.64
CA THR A 81 12.09 6.80 13.53
C THR A 81 11.71 6.52 14.97
N GLY A 82 12.71 6.30 15.83
CA GLY A 82 12.47 5.85 17.19
C GLY A 82 11.70 4.54 17.20
N ASN A 83 10.55 4.53 17.87
CA ASN A 83 9.67 3.37 17.94
C ASN A 83 8.44 3.50 17.04
N LYS A 84 8.43 4.47 16.12
CA LYS A 84 7.31 4.70 15.21
C LYS A 84 7.71 4.42 13.77
N THR A 85 6.74 3.97 12.99
CA THR A 85 6.91 3.71 11.57
C THR A 85 5.80 4.43 10.81
N TYR A 86 6.19 5.18 9.80
CA TYR A 86 5.26 5.97 9.00
C TYR A 86 5.32 5.53 7.55
N MET A 87 4.18 5.59 6.88
CA MET A 87 4.10 5.40 5.45
C MET A 87 3.63 6.70 4.80
N PHE A 88 4.43 7.20 3.86
CA PHE A 88 4.05 8.33 3.01
C PHE A 88 3.50 7.79 1.71
N TYR A 89 2.47 8.44 1.16
CA TYR A 89 1.83 7.97 -0.06
C TYR A 89 1.17 9.12 -0.81
N ASN A 90 0.97 8.91 -2.11
CA ASN A 90 0.23 9.85 -2.96
C ASN A 90 -1.26 9.54 -2.93
N GLY A 91 -2.07 10.60 -3.02
CA GLY A 91 -3.52 10.48 -3.13
C GLY A 91 -4.00 10.42 -4.57
N ASN A 92 -5.24 10.84 -4.78
CA ASN A 92 -5.94 10.73 -6.05
C ASN A 92 -5.14 11.33 -7.22
N GLY A 93 -5.25 10.69 -8.39
CA GLY A 93 -4.61 11.17 -9.60
C GLY A 93 -3.09 11.15 -9.53
N PHE A 94 -2.50 10.16 -8.86
CA PHE A 94 -1.05 10.01 -8.67
C PHE A 94 -0.40 11.23 -8.02
N GLY A 95 -1.10 11.82 -7.06
CA GLY A 95 -0.60 12.96 -6.33
C GLY A 95 -1.15 14.31 -6.82
N LYS A 96 -2.05 14.31 -7.79
CA LYS A 96 -2.73 15.55 -8.21
C LYS A 96 -3.42 16.23 -7.04
N SER A 97 -3.99 15.44 -6.11
CA SER A 97 -4.63 15.94 -4.89
C SER A 97 -3.66 16.03 -3.71
N GLY A 98 -2.38 15.74 -3.93
CA GLY A 98 -1.35 15.81 -2.90
C GLY A 98 -0.88 14.47 -2.39
N PHE A 99 -0.06 14.53 -1.35
CA PHE A 99 0.43 13.34 -0.65
C PHE A 99 0.26 13.53 0.86
N GLY A 100 0.32 12.43 1.58
CA GLY A 100 0.20 12.44 3.03
C GLY A 100 0.92 11.28 3.66
N PHE A 101 0.66 11.04 4.93
CA PHE A 101 1.27 9.94 5.64
C PHE A 101 0.32 9.32 6.64
N ALA A 102 0.62 8.08 7.00
CA ALA A 102 -0.09 7.34 8.05
C ALA A 102 0.94 6.67 8.95
N GLU A 103 0.61 6.54 10.22
CA GLU A 103 1.43 5.75 11.14
C GLU A 103 1.02 4.28 11.01
N LEU A 104 2.02 3.40 10.90
CA LEU A 104 1.78 1.96 10.81
C LEU A 104 1.90 1.33 12.20
N ILE A 105 0.89 0.55 12.56
CA ILE A 105 0.88 -0.23 13.80
C ILE A 105 1.17 -1.70 13.41
N LEU A 106 2.40 -2.10 13.63
CA LEU A 106 2.88 -3.43 13.21
C LEU A 106 3.07 -4.37 14.39
#